data_0a7c79f180e0a95e93d500013ea7230a
#
_entry.id   0a7c79f180e0a95e93d500013ea7230a
#
_cell.length_a   1.000
_cell.length_b   1.000
_cell.length_c   1.000
_cell.angle_alpha   90.00
_cell.angle_beta   90.00
_cell.angle_gamma   90.00
#
_symmetry.space_group_name_H-M   'P 1'
#
loop_
_entity.id
_entity.type
_entity.pdbx_description
1 polymer ?
#
loop_
_entity_poly.entity_id
_entity_poly.type
_entity_poly.pdbx_seq_one_letter_code
_entity_poly.pdbx_strand_id
1 'polypeptide(L)'
;MKSVVLLNDTSFENHHGCNIVVENIKRNLEKRNIKLLATNPIGKDWKKNKSFLNFLNEADGVVINAEGTIHDDSEYAYSLLEIVNYTNKPCFLINMTYQNNSEKFSKLVSRFSKVYVRETFSKKELEKDNIESVVVPDMTFYKLKKDYLEREKKEVYITDSHDIKKSEQLYNIAKKNEIVFLPII
;
A
#
# COMPACT_ATOMS: atom_id res chain seq x y z
N MET A 1 -11.52 -7.82 22.22
CA MET A 1 -11.31 -6.93 21.04
C MET A 1 -10.11 -7.49 20.30
N LYS A 2 -10.21 -7.77 19.00
CA LYS A 2 -9.06 -8.25 18.21
C LYS A 2 -8.06 -7.12 17.98
N SER A 3 -6.80 -7.50 17.78
CA SER A 3 -5.69 -6.55 17.61
C SER A 3 -4.80 -6.94 16.44
N VAL A 4 -4.19 -5.93 15.80
CA VAL A 4 -3.25 -6.13 14.69
C VAL A 4 -2.06 -5.19 14.81
N VAL A 5 -0.98 -5.53 14.12
CA VAL A 5 0.10 -4.61 13.78
C VAL A 5 0.04 -4.28 12.29
N LEU A 6 0.50 -3.08 11.92
CA LEU A 6 0.57 -2.61 10.53
C LEU A 6 2.02 -2.52 10.10
N LEU A 7 2.40 -3.30 9.10
CA LEU A 7 3.70 -3.23 8.45
C LEU A 7 3.61 -2.35 7.19
N ASN A 8 4.64 -1.56 6.93
CA ASN A 8 4.72 -0.59 5.86
C ASN A 8 3.71 0.57 6.03
N ASP A 9 3.82 1.27 7.16
CA ASP A 9 3.08 2.52 7.40
C ASP A 9 3.71 3.64 6.56
N THR A 10 3.07 3.96 5.43
CA THR A 10 3.53 4.96 4.46
C THR A 10 3.13 6.39 4.83
N SER A 11 2.43 6.61 5.96
CA SER A 11 2.08 7.96 6.44
C SER A 11 3.30 8.78 6.88
N PHE A 12 4.48 8.17 6.94
CA PHE A 12 5.74 8.86 7.21
C PHE A 12 6.39 9.46 5.95
N GLU A 13 5.84 9.18 4.78
CA GLU A 13 6.24 9.86 3.54
C GLU A 13 5.49 11.18 3.38
N ASN A 14 6.16 12.16 2.79
CA ASN A 14 5.51 13.43 2.45
C ASN A 14 4.72 13.28 1.13
N HIS A 15 3.73 12.36 1.14
CA HIS A 15 2.92 12.03 -0.02
C HIS A 15 1.45 11.94 0.37
N HIS A 16 0.61 12.78 -0.26
CA HIS A 16 -0.82 12.87 0.09
C HIS A 16 -1.57 11.55 -0.06
N GLY A 17 -1.31 10.78 -1.13
CA GLY A 17 -1.94 9.48 -1.36
C GLY A 17 -1.63 8.49 -0.24
N CYS A 18 -0.36 8.38 0.14
CA CYS A 18 0.09 7.48 1.20
C CYS A 18 -0.55 7.82 2.54
N ASN A 19 -0.65 9.10 2.88
CA ASN A 19 -1.31 9.57 4.09
C ASN A 19 -2.79 9.16 4.11
N ILE A 20 -3.52 9.36 3.01
CA ILE A 20 -4.94 8.99 2.88
C ILE A 20 -5.11 7.47 3.01
N VAL A 21 -4.25 6.67 2.38
CA VAL A 21 -4.28 5.21 2.47
C VAL A 21 -4.19 4.75 3.91
N VAL A 22 -3.16 5.20 4.64
CA VAL A 22 -2.95 4.77 6.03
C VAL A 22 -4.04 5.27 6.96
N GLU A 23 -4.50 6.51 6.77
CA GLU A 23 -5.64 7.04 7.53
C GLU A 23 -6.89 6.19 7.31
N ASN A 24 -7.18 5.80 6.08
CA ASN A 24 -8.32 4.95 5.76
C ASN A 24 -8.16 3.53 6.32
N ILE A 25 -6.96 2.96 6.33
CA ILE A 25 -6.69 1.68 7.01
C ILE A 25 -7.01 1.80 8.50
N LYS A 26 -6.44 2.79 9.21
CA LYS A 26 -6.65 3.03 10.64
C LYS A 26 -8.14 3.18 10.97
N ARG A 27 -8.87 4.01 10.21
CA ARG A 27 -10.33 4.20 10.36
C ARG A 27 -11.14 2.93 10.11
N ASN A 28 -10.72 2.08 9.16
CA ASN A 28 -11.40 0.82 8.89
C ASN A 28 -11.21 -0.19 10.03
N LEU A 29 -10.02 -0.24 10.62
CA LEU A 29 -9.74 -1.06 11.79
C LEU A 29 -10.61 -0.60 12.98
N GLU A 30 -10.60 0.68 13.27
CA GLU A 30 -11.39 1.28 14.35
C GLU A 30 -12.90 0.99 14.22
N LYS A 31 -13.48 1.23 13.04
CA LYS A 31 -14.88 0.94 12.76
C LYS A 31 -15.27 -0.53 12.98
N ARG A 32 -14.31 -1.44 12.88
CA ARG A 32 -14.51 -2.87 13.11
C ARG A 32 -14.13 -3.31 14.51
N ASN A 33 -13.85 -2.36 15.40
CA ASN A 33 -13.39 -2.61 16.76
C ASN A 33 -12.14 -3.51 16.79
N ILE A 34 -11.19 -3.24 15.86
CA ILE A 34 -9.87 -3.89 15.79
C ILE A 34 -8.83 -2.88 16.27
N LYS A 35 -8.09 -3.23 17.31
CA LYS A 35 -7.06 -2.37 17.88
C LYS A 35 -5.77 -2.44 17.05
N LEU A 36 -5.25 -1.31 16.62
CA LEU A 36 -3.90 -1.21 16.07
C LEU A 36 -2.90 -1.03 17.22
N LEU A 37 -2.04 -2.04 17.44
CA LEU A 37 -1.07 -2.04 18.54
C LEU A 37 0.19 -1.26 18.21
N ALA A 38 0.70 -1.43 16.99
CA ALA A 38 1.91 -0.78 16.52
C ALA A 38 1.93 -0.68 14.99
N THR A 39 2.74 0.24 14.49
CA THR A 39 3.07 0.33 13.07
C THR A 39 4.60 0.25 12.87
N ASN A 40 5.03 -0.26 11.72
CA ASN A 40 6.41 -0.12 11.28
C ASN A 40 6.44 0.81 10.06
N PRO A 41 7.14 1.96 10.16
CA PRO A 41 7.22 2.91 9.05
C PRO A 41 7.86 2.32 7.81
N ILE A 42 7.46 2.82 6.65
CA ILE A 42 8.12 2.54 5.36
C ILE A 42 9.62 2.80 5.45
N GLY A 43 10.41 2.01 4.74
CA GLY A 43 11.88 2.14 4.70
C GLY A 43 12.60 1.74 6.00
N LYS A 44 11.89 1.42 7.07
CA LYS A 44 12.51 0.93 8.30
C LYS A 44 12.55 -0.59 8.33
N ASP A 45 13.72 -1.13 8.62
CA ASP A 45 13.92 -2.58 8.81
C ASP A 45 13.12 -3.05 10.04
N TRP A 46 11.95 -3.63 9.79
CA TRP A 46 11.06 -4.10 10.84
C TRP A 46 11.68 -5.22 11.69
N LYS A 47 12.62 -6.00 11.13
CA LYS A 47 13.35 -7.07 11.85
C LYS A 47 14.24 -6.52 12.97
N LYS A 48 14.66 -5.26 12.85
CA LYS A 48 15.44 -4.54 13.87
C LYS A 48 14.58 -3.70 14.81
N ASN A 49 13.30 -3.54 14.53
CA ASN A 49 12.38 -2.75 15.35
C ASN A 49 11.87 -3.59 16.53
N LYS A 50 12.60 -3.57 17.64
CA LYS A 50 12.25 -4.36 18.85
C LYS A 50 10.85 -4.09 19.36
N SER A 51 10.40 -2.82 19.34
CA SER A 51 9.05 -2.46 19.78
C SER A 51 7.99 -3.10 18.87
N PHE A 52 8.17 -3.02 17.56
CA PHE A 52 7.28 -3.66 16.61
C PHE A 52 7.23 -5.18 16.80
N LEU A 53 8.38 -5.84 16.98
CA LEU A 53 8.46 -7.29 17.20
C LEU A 53 7.75 -7.72 18.49
N ASN A 54 7.83 -6.93 19.56
CA ASN A 54 7.09 -7.20 20.79
C ASN A 54 5.59 -7.20 20.52
N PHE A 55 5.06 -6.15 19.88
CA PHE A 55 3.65 -6.07 19.52
C PHE A 55 3.22 -7.11 18.48
N LEU A 56 4.11 -7.52 17.57
CA LEU A 56 3.85 -8.62 16.65
C LEU A 56 3.51 -9.93 17.40
N ASN A 57 4.21 -10.20 18.50
CA ASN A 57 3.94 -11.39 19.33
C ASN A 57 2.59 -11.28 20.08
N GLU A 58 2.18 -10.08 20.46
CA GLU A 58 0.94 -9.83 21.20
C GLU A 58 -0.30 -9.74 20.30
N ALA A 59 -0.13 -9.34 19.04
CA ALA A 59 -1.23 -9.14 18.10
C ALA A 59 -1.93 -10.43 17.71
N ASP A 60 -3.22 -10.33 17.36
CA ASP A 60 -4.00 -11.43 16.78
C ASP A 60 -3.75 -11.61 15.28
N GLY A 61 -3.13 -10.63 14.61
CA GLY A 61 -2.83 -10.69 13.18
C GLY A 61 -1.94 -9.55 12.70
N VAL A 62 -1.52 -9.66 11.45
CA VAL A 62 -0.63 -8.70 10.78
C VAL A 62 -1.30 -8.16 9.53
N VAL A 63 -1.32 -6.86 9.37
CA VAL A 63 -1.74 -6.20 8.14
C VAL A 63 -0.52 -5.61 7.46
N ILE A 64 -0.33 -5.90 6.18
CA ILE A 64 0.74 -5.34 5.36
C ILE A 64 0.12 -4.43 4.31
N ASN A 65 0.43 -3.14 4.38
CA ASN A 65 0.07 -2.18 3.35
C ASN A 65 1.10 -2.26 2.21
N ALA A 66 0.79 -3.02 1.17
CA ALA A 66 1.76 -3.31 0.13
C ALA A 66 1.87 -2.20 -0.94
N GLU A 67 0.81 -1.41 -1.13
CA GLU A 67 0.75 -0.34 -2.14
C GLU A 67 1.28 -0.76 -3.53
N GLY A 68 2.08 0.09 -4.17
CA GLY A 68 2.72 -0.16 -5.46
C GLY A 68 4.07 -0.87 -5.37
N THR A 69 4.35 -1.62 -4.29
CA THR A 69 5.73 -2.01 -3.95
C THR A 69 6.14 -3.39 -4.45
N ILE A 70 5.18 -4.32 -4.64
CA ILE A 70 5.49 -5.73 -4.90
C ILE A 70 5.66 -5.97 -6.41
N HIS A 71 6.78 -5.53 -6.95
CA HIS A 71 7.08 -5.72 -8.38
C HIS A 71 8.60 -5.85 -8.63
N ASP A 72 8.95 -6.47 -9.75
CA ASP A 72 10.30 -6.58 -10.29
C ASP A 72 11.33 -7.11 -9.28
N ASP A 73 10.93 -8.10 -8.48
CA ASP A 73 11.78 -8.73 -7.46
C ASP A 73 12.43 -7.75 -6.46
N SER A 74 11.76 -6.65 -6.14
CA SER A 74 12.23 -5.65 -5.19
C SER A 74 12.64 -6.28 -3.85
N GLU A 75 13.87 -6.06 -3.41
CA GLU A 75 14.38 -6.55 -2.13
C GLU A 75 13.58 -5.99 -0.94
N TYR A 76 13.15 -4.73 -1.06
CA TYR A 76 12.27 -4.12 -0.05
C TYR A 76 10.94 -4.86 0.05
N ALA A 77 10.29 -5.12 -1.08
CA ALA A 77 9.06 -5.89 -1.13
C ALA A 77 9.23 -7.30 -0.56
N TYR A 78 10.32 -7.96 -0.91
CA TYR A 78 10.65 -9.28 -0.36
C TYR A 78 10.74 -9.25 1.16
N SER A 79 11.43 -8.25 1.71
CA SER A 79 11.53 -8.06 3.16
C SER A 79 10.17 -7.90 3.85
N LEU A 80 9.20 -7.24 3.22
CA LEU A 80 7.84 -7.12 3.77
C LEU A 80 7.13 -8.49 3.78
N LEU A 81 7.26 -9.25 2.69
CA LEU A 81 6.61 -10.56 2.56
C LEU A 81 7.19 -11.61 3.52
N GLU A 82 8.47 -11.51 3.88
CA GLU A 82 9.11 -12.44 4.82
C GLU A 82 8.46 -12.46 6.21
N ILE A 83 7.59 -11.51 6.54
CA ILE A 83 6.88 -11.49 7.84
C ILE A 83 6.18 -12.83 8.14
N VAL A 84 5.71 -13.55 7.11
CA VAL A 84 5.08 -14.87 7.25
C VAL A 84 6.03 -15.96 7.78
N ASN A 85 7.35 -15.69 7.80
CA ASN A 85 8.36 -16.57 8.38
C ASN A 85 8.57 -16.31 9.89
N TYR A 86 8.09 -15.18 10.39
CA TYR A 86 8.36 -14.70 11.75
C TYR A 86 7.15 -14.79 12.67
N THR A 87 5.99 -15.17 12.14
CA THR A 87 4.78 -15.32 12.94
C THR A 87 3.88 -16.42 12.38
N ASN A 88 3.17 -17.11 13.29
CA ASN A 88 2.08 -18.04 12.95
C ASN A 88 0.70 -17.34 12.95
N LYS A 89 0.67 -16.04 13.17
CA LYS A 89 -0.57 -15.27 13.15
C LYS A 89 -1.07 -15.07 11.73
N PRO A 90 -2.39 -14.91 11.52
CA PRO A 90 -2.91 -14.59 10.19
C PRO A 90 -2.33 -13.27 9.66
N CYS A 91 -1.77 -13.32 8.46
CA CYS A 91 -1.20 -12.19 7.74
C CYS A 91 -2.11 -11.80 6.57
N PHE A 92 -2.39 -10.52 6.45
CA PHE A 92 -3.27 -9.95 5.44
C PHE A 92 -2.48 -8.98 4.57
N LEU A 93 -2.42 -9.25 3.26
CA LEU A 93 -1.77 -8.39 2.30
C LEU A 93 -2.83 -7.52 1.64
N ILE A 94 -2.73 -6.21 1.78
CA ILE A 94 -3.76 -5.28 1.32
C ILE A 94 -3.19 -4.18 0.41
N ASN A 95 -4.06 -3.59 -0.40
CA ASN A 95 -3.75 -2.45 -1.29
C ASN A 95 -2.59 -2.73 -2.26
N MET A 96 -2.44 -3.98 -2.71
CA MET A 96 -1.26 -4.48 -3.39
C MET A 96 -1.32 -4.29 -4.92
N THR A 97 -0.21 -3.83 -5.50
CA THR A 97 0.15 -4.12 -6.89
C THR A 97 1.14 -5.28 -6.90
N TYR A 98 0.90 -6.28 -7.77
CA TYR A 98 1.79 -7.42 -7.93
C TYR A 98 2.13 -7.61 -9.41
N GLN A 99 3.41 -7.53 -9.75
CA GLN A 99 3.83 -7.57 -11.14
C GLN A 99 5.27 -8.09 -11.29
N ASN A 100 5.48 -8.94 -12.30
CA ASN A 100 6.81 -9.33 -12.77
C ASN A 100 7.74 -9.80 -11.63
N ASN A 101 7.23 -10.68 -10.76
CA ASN A 101 8.01 -11.25 -9.66
C ASN A 101 8.35 -12.72 -9.94
N SER A 102 9.50 -13.15 -9.42
CA SER A 102 9.92 -14.55 -9.49
C SER A 102 9.17 -15.43 -8.50
N GLU A 103 9.29 -16.75 -8.67
CA GLU A 103 8.64 -17.77 -7.84
C GLU A 103 8.93 -17.63 -6.33
N LYS A 104 10.08 -17.05 -5.94
CA LYS A 104 10.38 -16.80 -4.52
C LYS A 104 9.36 -15.86 -3.86
N PHE A 105 8.77 -14.92 -4.62
CA PHE A 105 7.72 -14.02 -4.12
C PHE A 105 6.39 -14.75 -4.00
N SER A 106 5.98 -15.49 -5.03
CA SER A 106 4.71 -16.21 -5.00
C SER A 106 4.69 -17.27 -3.87
N LYS A 107 5.81 -17.92 -3.58
CA LYS A 107 5.95 -18.81 -2.42
C LYS A 107 5.69 -18.12 -1.08
N LEU A 108 6.06 -16.86 -0.91
CA LEU A 108 5.74 -16.11 0.29
C LEU A 108 4.28 -15.64 0.28
N VAL A 109 3.81 -15.09 -0.86
CA VAL A 109 2.44 -14.57 -0.99
C VAL A 109 1.40 -15.67 -0.77
N SER A 110 1.65 -16.91 -1.22
CA SER A 110 0.74 -18.05 -1.01
C SER A 110 0.50 -18.41 0.47
N ARG A 111 1.34 -17.93 1.37
CA ARG A 111 1.22 -18.17 2.82
C ARG A 111 0.39 -17.13 3.55
N PHE A 112 -0.03 -16.07 2.86
CA PHE A 112 -0.91 -15.07 3.45
C PHE A 112 -2.34 -15.61 3.59
N SER A 113 -2.98 -15.26 4.69
CA SER A 113 -4.36 -15.68 4.98
C SER A 113 -5.36 -15.11 3.99
N LYS A 114 -5.12 -13.88 3.54
CA LYS A 114 -5.86 -13.22 2.46
C LYS A 114 -4.98 -12.22 1.73
N VAL A 115 -5.21 -12.13 0.41
CA VAL A 115 -4.49 -11.22 -0.48
C VAL A 115 -5.50 -10.33 -1.20
N TYR A 116 -5.37 -9.02 -1.03
CA TYR A 116 -6.21 -8.02 -1.67
C TYR A 116 -5.36 -7.15 -2.60
N VAL A 117 -5.66 -7.23 -3.88
CA VAL A 117 -4.99 -6.45 -4.92
C VAL A 117 -5.87 -5.27 -5.36
N ARG A 118 -5.26 -4.17 -5.77
CA ARG A 118 -6.00 -2.97 -6.14
C ARG A 118 -6.43 -2.90 -7.60
N GLU A 119 -6.00 -3.88 -8.43
CA GLU A 119 -6.38 -3.93 -9.85
C GLU A 119 -6.30 -5.36 -10.42
N THR A 120 -6.92 -5.55 -11.60
CA THR A 120 -7.13 -6.87 -12.21
C THR A 120 -5.86 -7.48 -12.79
N PHE A 121 -4.85 -6.69 -13.15
CA PHE A 121 -3.59 -7.22 -13.69
C PHE A 121 -2.81 -7.96 -12.61
N SER A 122 -2.70 -7.40 -11.40
CA SER A 122 -2.10 -8.08 -10.25
C SER A 122 -2.80 -9.39 -9.91
N LYS A 123 -4.13 -9.41 -10.00
CA LYS A 123 -4.89 -10.66 -9.82
C LYS A 123 -4.49 -11.71 -10.84
N LYS A 124 -4.43 -11.35 -12.13
CA LYS A 124 -4.03 -12.26 -13.21
C LYS A 124 -2.59 -12.77 -13.04
N GLU A 125 -1.68 -11.95 -12.56
CA GLU A 125 -0.31 -12.39 -12.25
C GLU A 125 -0.29 -13.46 -11.15
N LEU A 126 -1.03 -13.24 -10.07
CA LEU A 126 -1.14 -14.21 -8.96
C LEU A 126 -1.86 -15.51 -9.37
N GLU A 127 -2.83 -15.45 -10.26
CA GLU A 127 -3.54 -16.62 -10.79
C GLU A 127 -2.61 -17.58 -11.54
N LYS A 128 -1.51 -17.09 -12.15
CA LYS A 128 -0.50 -17.96 -12.81
C LYS A 128 0.17 -18.91 -11.81
N ASP A 129 0.29 -18.48 -10.56
CA ASP A 129 0.88 -19.25 -9.47
C ASP A 129 -0.19 -19.91 -8.57
N ASN A 130 -1.46 -19.97 -9.03
CA ASN A 130 -2.61 -20.49 -8.29
C ASN A 130 -2.84 -19.82 -6.93
N ILE A 131 -2.54 -18.53 -6.80
CA ILE A 131 -2.76 -17.74 -5.60
C ILE A 131 -4.11 -17.01 -5.69
N GLU A 132 -5.01 -17.35 -4.75
CA GLU A 132 -6.30 -16.68 -4.65
C GLU A 132 -6.14 -15.24 -4.17
N SER A 133 -6.72 -14.30 -4.89
CA SER A 133 -6.73 -12.90 -4.51
C SER A 133 -8.07 -12.22 -4.85
N VAL A 134 -8.36 -11.15 -4.12
CA VAL A 134 -9.58 -10.35 -4.31
C VAL A 134 -9.21 -8.95 -4.80
N VAL A 135 -9.83 -8.52 -5.90
CA VAL A 135 -9.67 -7.14 -6.39
C VAL A 135 -10.53 -6.21 -5.54
N VAL A 136 -9.89 -5.21 -4.96
CA VAL A 136 -10.54 -4.16 -4.15
C VAL A 136 -9.98 -2.83 -4.63
N PRO A 137 -10.80 -1.79 -4.83
CA PRO A 137 -10.29 -0.48 -5.20
C PRO A 137 -9.21 0.01 -4.24
N ASP A 138 -8.27 0.80 -4.77
CA ASP A 138 -7.21 1.41 -3.95
C ASP A 138 -7.81 2.10 -2.72
N MET A 139 -7.10 2.00 -1.60
CA MET A 139 -7.58 2.47 -0.30
C MET A 139 -7.81 3.98 -0.25
N THR A 140 -7.25 4.75 -1.19
CA THR A 140 -7.54 6.18 -1.35
C THR A 140 -9.00 6.44 -1.65
N PHE A 141 -9.68 5.52 -2.35
CA PHE A 141 -11.10 5.65 -2.73
C PHE A 141 -12.10 5.35 -1.61
N TYR A 142 -11.66 4.87 -0.46
CA TYR A 142 -12.56 4.40 0.60
C TYR A 142 -13.60 5.43 1.08
N LYS A 143 -13.31 6.71 0.97
CA LYS A 143 -14.21 7.79 1.40
C LYS A 143 -14.58 8.78 0.28
N LEU A 144 -14.31 8.44 -0.97
CA LEU A 144 -14.77 9.28 -2.06
C LEU A 144 -16.29 9.38 -2.01
N LYS A 145 -16.77 10.58 -1.73
CA LYS A 145 -18.19 10.87 -1.82
C LYS A 145 -18.58 10.90 -3.30
N LYS A 146 -19.76 10.39 -3.63
CA LYS A 146 -20.32 10.41 -4.98
C LYS A 146 -20.30 11.82 -5.62
N ASP A 147 -20.50 12.84 -4.82
CA ASP A 147 -20.51 14.25 -5.23
C ASP A 147 -19.19 14.73 -5.87
N TYR A 148 -18.05 14.06 -5.55
CA TYR A 148 -16.76 14.38 -6.22
C TYR A 148 -16.68 13.81 -7.64
N LEU A 149 -17.46 12.79 -7.95
CA LEU A 149 -17.48 12.16 -9.28
C LEU A 149 -18.41 12.88 -10.26
N GLU A 150 -19.35 13.66 -9.77
CA GLU A 150 -20.39 14.36 -10.57
C GLU A 150 -20.04 15.82 -10.89
N ARG A 151 -18.91 16.33 -10.39
CA ARG A 151 -18.47 17.69 -10.71
C ARG A 151 -17.99 17.77 -12.15
N GLU A 152 -18.56 18.70 -12.93
CA GLU A 152 -17.98 19.08 -14.22
C GLU A 152 -16.54 19.56 -14.03
N LYS A 153 -15.60 18.80 -14.56
CA LYS A 153 -14.17 19.17 -14.52
C LYS A 153 -13.90 20.08 -15.70
N LYS A 154 -13.78 21.38 -15.44
CA LYS A 154 -13.46 22.38 -16.48
C LYS A 154 -11.98 22.74 -16.55
N GLU A 155 -11.17 22.26 -15.60
CA GLU A 155 -9.76 22.63 -15.48
C GLU A 155 -8.85 21.42 -15.66
N VAL A 156 -7.74 21.64 -16.34
CA VAL A 156 -6.66 20.68 -16.50
C VAL A 156 -5.55 21.06 -15.52
N TYR A 157 -5.03 20.07 -14.81
CA TYR A 157 -3.89 20.22 -13.92
C TYR A 157 -2.78 19.29 -14.36
N ILE A 158 -1.53 19.70 -14.15
CA ILE A 158 -0.36 18.85 -14.30
C ILE A 158 0.24 18.67 -12.92
N THR A 159 0.54 17.42 -12.56
CA THR A 159 1.17 17.07 -11.28
C THR A 159 2.64 16.74 -11.47
N ASP A 160 3.37 16.69 -10.35
CA ASP A 160 4.76 16.21 -10.33
C ASP A 160 4.87 14.67 -10.46
N SER A 161 6.08 14.19 -10.45
CA SER A 161 6.47 12.77 -10.50
C SER A 161 7.54 12.50 -9.45
N HIS A 162 7.68 11.27 -8.98
CA HIS A 162 8.81 10.84 -8.14
C HIS A 162 10.18 11.06 -8.81
N ASP A 163 10.22 11.10 -10.14
CA ASP A 163 11.42 11.43 -10.91
C ASP A 163 11.55 12.96 -11.02
N ILE A 164 12.56 13.54 -10.38
CA ILE A 164 12.81 14.98 -10.36
C ILE A 164 12.94 15.55 -11.77
N LYS A 165 13.63 14.87 -12.69
CA LYS A 165 13.79 15.34 -14.08
C LYS A 165 12.45 15.38 -14.82
N LYS A 166 11.60 14.37 -14.59
CA LYS A 166 10.25 14.35 -15.15
C LYS A 166 9.37 15.43 -14.53
N SER A 167 9.48 15.68 -13.24
CA SER A 167 8.77 16.78 -12.57
C SER A 167 9.14 18.15 -13.16
N GLU A 168 10.42 18.40 -13.41
CA GLU A 168 10.88 19.62 -14.10
C GLU A 168 10.29 19.73 -15.52
N GLN A 169 10.26 18.64 -16.27
CA GLN A 169 9.64 18.62 -17.60
C GLN A 169 8.16 18.91 -17.55
N LEU A 170 7.43 18.29 -16.61
CA LEU A 170 6.01 18.49 -16.40
C LEU A 170 5.71 19.93 -15.97
N TYR A 171 6.51 20.51 -15.07
CA TYR A 171 6.41 21.91 -14.69
C TYR A 171 6.61 22.85 -15.89
N ASN A 172 7.60 22.61 -16.72
CA ASN A 172 7.85 23.42 -17.91
C ASN A 172 6.72 23.33 -18.94
N ILE A 173 6.11 22.14 -19.09
CA ILE A 173 4.92 21.94 -19.93
C ILE A 173 3.74 22.73 -19.37
N ALA A 174 3.49 22.64 -18.06
CA ALA A 174 2.45 23.39 -17.40
C ALA A 174 2.61 24.91 -17.62
N LYS A 175 3.81 25.43 -17.35
CA LYS A 175 4.14 26.84 -17.53
C LYS A 175 3.96 27.32 -18.98
N LYS A 176 4.41 26.53 -19.96
CA LYS A 176 4.30 26.87 -21.40
C LYS A 176 2.85 26.94 -21.87
N ASN A 177 1.96 26.14 -21.29
CA ASN A 177 0.56 26.03 -21.71
C ASN A 177 -0.41 26.74 -20.75
N GLU A 178 0.11 27.54 -19.81
CA GLU A 178 -0.69 28.25 -18.80
C GLU A 178 -1.60 27.30 -17.96
N ILE A 179 -1.15 26.07 -17.75
CA ILE A 179 -1.83 25.05 -16.95
C ILE A 179 -1.34 25.12 -15.51
N VAL A 180 -2.25 24.97 -14.56
CA VAL A 180 -1.88 24.92 -13.13
C VAL A 180 -1.02 23.68 -12.86
N PHE A 181 0.16 23.91 -12.28
CA PHE A 181 1.00 22.84 -11.77
C PHE A 181 0.66 22.58 -10.29
N LEU A 182 0.28 21.35 -9.98
CA LEU A 182 -0.14 20.94 -8.64
C LEU A 182 0.81 19.86 -8.11
N PRO A 183 1.82 20.21 -7.30
CA PRO A 183 2.70 19.21 -6.70
C PRO A 183 1.91 18.34 -5.71
N ILE A 184 2.15 17.03 -5.75
CA ILE A 184 1.51 16.03 -4.89
C ILE A 184 2.51 15.23 -4.04
N ILE A 185 3.82 15.46 -4.26
CA ILE A 185 4.94 14.83 -3.54
C ILE A 185 5.72 15.89 -2.76
#